data_5a07db2366db799c63a21e07e0a88ab5
#
_entry.id   5a07db2366db799c63a21e07e0a88ab5
#
_cell.length_a   1.000
_cell.length_b   1.000
_cell.length_c   1.000
_cell.angle_alpha   90.00
_cell.angle_beta   90.00
_cell.angle_gamma   90.00
#
_symmetry.space_group_name_H-M   'P 1'
#
loop_
_entity.id
_entity.type
_entity.pdbx_description
1 polymer ?
#
loop_
_entity_poly.entity_id
_entity_poly.type
_entity_poly.pdbx_seq_one_letter_code
_entity_poly.pdbx_strand_id
1 'polypeptide(L)'
;ITAKAGDKTSTITITVTGELNLPTTTTVYYPAAKFGASSTYLHYRVNKGGTAGTWTTVPGVKMEAACDGYVKYTVDNPDQNEVEFVFNNGSGQWDNNGEANYKGTGESLLVKNGALTVDNPPCVTVIPVSSVSVSGGNFSLKEGASKRLSATVAPSNATDRSVSWKSSNTSVATVD
;
A
#
# COMPACT_ATOMS: atom_id res chain seq x y z
N ILE A 1 -3.12 9.45 25.29
CA ILE A 1 -3.32 8.94 26.68
C ILE A 1 -2.68 9.95 27.60
N THR A 2 -3.43 10.46 28.55
CA THR A 2 -2.93 11.43 29.52
C THR A 2 -2.55 10.67 30.79
N ALA A 3 -1.25 10.64 31.12
CA ALA A 3 -0.80 10.23 32.45
C ALA A 3 -0.61 11.47 33.31
N LYS A 4 -1.26 11.56 34.46
CA LYS A 4 -1.12 12.64 35.43
C LYS A 4 -0.62 12.04 36.76
N ALA A 5 0.56 12.49 37.19
CA ALA A 5 1.19 12.08 38.41
C ALA A 5 1.69 13.32 39.17
N GLY A 6 0.80 14.04 39.86
CA GLY A 6 1.13 15.23 40.65
C GLY A 6 1.94 16.27 39.88
N ASP A 7 2.98 16.84 40.48
CA ASP A 7 3.89 17.83 39.85
C ASP A 7 5.12 17.18 39.22
N LYS A 8 5.11 15.86 39.02
CA LYS A 8 6.24 15.11 38.41
C LYS A 8 5.90 14.67 37.00
N THR A 9 6.85 14.88 36.11
CA THR A 9 6.83 14.42 34.72
C THR A 9 7.04 12.91 34.66
N SER A 10 6.15 12.17 34.01
CA SER A 10 6.31 10.75 33.71
C SER A 10 6.41 10.57 32.21
N THR A 11 7.40 9.80 31.79
CA THR A 11 7.54 9.39 30.38
C THR A 11 6.92 8.00 30.22
N ILE A 12 5.97 7.85 29.31
CA ILE A 12 5.43 6.55 28.93
C ILE A 12 6.00 6.20 27.55
N THR A 13 6.82 5.18 27.51
CA THR A 13 7.26 4.59 26.24
C THR A 13 6.17 3.61 25.79
N ILE A 14 5.57 3.87 24.64
CA ILE A 14 4.61 2.96 24.02
C ILE A 14 5.29 2.38 22.80
N THR A 15 5.71 1.13 22.91
CA THR A 15 6.27 0.40 21.75
C THR A 15 5.13 -0.24 20.99
N VAL A 16 4.90 0.19 19.76
CA VAL A 16 3.97 -0.47 18.83
C VAL A 16 4.77 -1.49 18.03
N THR A 17 4.69 -2.75 18.39
CA THR A 17 5.18 -3.84 17.55
C THR A 17 3.99 -4.42 16.79
N GLY A 18 3.68 -3.85 15.63
CA GLY A 18 2.94 -4.52 14.58
C GLY A 18 3.97 -5.05 13.59
N GLU A 19 3.91 -6.30 13.20
CA GLU A 19 4.51 -6.68 11.93
C GLU A 19 3.77 -5.88 10.87
N LEU A 20 4.49 -4.97 10.22
CA LEU A 20 4.03 -4.41 8.96
C LEU A 20 4.03 -5.59 7.98
N ASN A 21 2.87 -6.18 7.75
CA ASN A 21 2.66 -7.02 6.57
C ASN A 21 2.76 -6.07 5.37
N LEU A 22 3.98 -5.75 4.98
CA LEU A 22 4.22 -5.02 3.74
C LEU A 22 3.75 -5.93 2.60
N PRO A 23 3.02 -5.37 1.64
CA PRO A 23 2.62 -6.13 0.46
C PRO A 23 3.89 -6.61 -0.26
N THR A 24 3.88 -7.86 -0.64
CA THR A 24 5.01 -8.50 -1.35
C THR A 24 4.85 -8.43 -2.86
N THR A 25 3.78 -7.80 -3.34
CA THR A 25 3.42 -7.74 -4.75
C THR A 25 2.96 -6.34 -5.16
N THR A 26 3.03 -6.07 -6.47
CA THR A 26 2.44 -4.90 -7.11
C THR A 26 1.46 -5.37 -8.18
N THR A 27 0.19 -4.99 -8.10
CA THR A 27 -0.80 -5.33 -9.13
C THR A 27 -0.98 -4.15 -10.08
N VAL A 28 -0.76 -4.41 -11.37
CA VAL A 28 -0.95 -3.42 -12.45
C VAL A 28 -2.32 -3.63 -13.08
N TYR A 29 -3.10 -2.56 -13.21
CA TYR A 29 -4.42 -2.54 -13.84
C TYR A 29 -4.40 -1.68 -15.10
N TYR A 30 -5.06 -2.18 -16.16
CA TYR A 30 -5.12 -1.48 -17.44
C TYR A 30 -6.52 -1.62 -18.07
N PRO A 31 -7.06 -0.58 -18.75
CA PRO A 31 -8.36 -0.67 -19.41
C PRO A 31 -8.38 -1.72 -20.53
N ALA A 32 -9.24 -2.72 -20.41
CA ALA A 32 -9.39 -3.76 -21.43
C ALA A 32 -9.87 -3.23 -22.77
N ALA A 33 -10.54 -2.08 -22.80
CA ALA A 33 -11.11 -1.49 -24.00
C ALA A 33 -10.08 -1.18 -25.09
N LYS A 34 -8.81 -0.96 -24.70
CA LYS A 34 -7.79 -0.57 -25.69
C LYS A 34 -7.30 -1.73 -26.55
N PHE A 35 -7.03 -2.90 -25.96
CA PHE A 35 -6.47 -4.06 -26.67
C PHE A 35 -7.34 -5.31 -26.57
N GLY A 36 -8.41 -5.28 -25.74
CA GLY A 36 -9.24 -6.43 -25.43
C GLY A 36 -8.75 -7.23 -24.21
N ALA A 37 -9.68 -7.78 -23.44
CA ALA A 37 -9.36 -8.51 -22.22
C ALA A 37 -8.49 -9.77 -22.46
N SER A 38 -8.60 -10.39 -23.63
CA SER A 38 -7.84 -11.59 -24.01
C SER A 38 -6.54 -11.30 -24.77
N SER A 39 -6.26 -10.04 -25.10
CA SER A 39 -5.16 -9.63 -26.01
C SER A 39 -4.26 -8.57 -25.39
N THR A 40 -4.36 -8.33 -24.09
CA THR A 40 -3.50 -7.34 -23.41
C THR A 40 -2.34 -8.03 -22.72
N TYR A 41 -1.15 -7.52 -22.93
CA TYR A 41 0.10 -7.97 -22.33
C TYR A 41 0.77 -6.83 -21.60
N LEU A 42 1.37 -7.14 -20.44
CA LEU A 42 2.22 -6.27 -19.67
C LEU A 42 3.68 -6.61 -19.94
N HIS A 43 4.44 -5.66 -20.47
CA HIS A 43 5.88 -5.76 -20.63
C HIS A 43 6.52 -4.85 -19.59
N TYR A 44 7.28 -5.41 -18.65
CA TYR A 44 7.71 -4.68 -17.46
C TYR A 44 9.11 -5.07 -17.00
N ARG A 45 9.66 -4.24 -16.15
CA ARG A 45 10.84 -4.50 -15.31
C ARG A 45 10.63 -3.94 -13.89
N VAL A 46 11.37 -4.48 -12.92
CA VAL A 46 11.42 -3.96 -11.55
C VAL A 46 12.77 -3.28 -11.35
N ASN A 47 12.76 -1.98 -11.03
CA ASN A 47 13.95 -1.16 -10.84
C ASN A 47 14.33 -1.16 -9.35
N LYS A 48 15.49 -1.71 -8.99
CA LYS A 48 15.94 -1.84 -7.58
C LYS A 48 16.90 -0.72 -7.22
N GLY A 49 16.54 0.09 -6.21
CA GLY A 49 17.43 1.13 -5.69
C GLY A 49 17.91 2.13 -6.76
N GLY A 50 17.06 2.47 -7.73
CA GLY A 50 17.39 3.33 -8.84
C GLY A 50 18.16 2.64 -10.00
N THR A 51 18.47 1.35 -9.85
CA THR A 51 19.09 0.55 -10.94
C THR A 51 18.01 -0.11 -11.76
N ALA A 52 18.08 0.08 -13.07
CA ALA A 52 17.14 -0.53 -14.01
C ALA A 52 17.22 -2.06 -14.00
N GLY A 53 16.08 -2.71 -13.81
CA GLY A 53 15.96 -4.16 -13.92
C GLY A 53 15.94 -4.66 -15.37
N THR A 54 15.82 -5.97 -15.51
CA THR A 54 15.69 -6.60 -16.83
C THR A 54 14.22 -6.61 -17.26
N TRP A 55 13.96 -6.21 -18.48
CA TRP A 55 12.64 -6.31 -19.09
C TRP A 55 12.21 -7.77 -19.27
N THR A 56 10.93 -8.05 -19.12
CA THR A 56 10.34 -9.32 -19.55
C THR A 56 10.62 -9.55 -21.04
N THR A 57 10.54 -10.80 -21.50
CA THR A 57 10.62 -11.08 -22.95
C THR A 57 9.36 -10.62 -23.67
N VAL A 58 9.50 -9.93 -24.79
CA VAL A 58 8.37 -9.46 -25.62
C VAL A 58 7.50 -10.66 -26.07
N PRO A 59 6.16 -10.56 -25.97
CA PRO A 59 5.32 -9.40 -25.71
C PRO A 59 5.17 -9.06 -24.22
N GLY A 60 5.78 -9.79 -23.32
CA GLY A 60 5.60 -9.69 -21.89
C GLY A 60 4.67 -10.78 -21.36
N VAL A 61 4.01 -10.50 -20.25
CA VAL A 61 3.09 -11.42 -19.59
C VAL A 61 1.67 -11.10 -19.98
N LYS A 62 0.87 -12.13 -20.23
CA LYS A 62 -0.55 -11.95 -20.54
C LYS A 62 -1.30 -11.50 -19.30
N MET A 63 -2.07 -10.45 -19.44
CA MET A 63 -2.93 -9.97 -18.36
C MET A 63 -4.24 -10.77 -18.30
N GLU A 64 -4.81 -10.91 -17.13
CA GLU A 64 -6.10 -11.57 -16.88
C GLU A 64 -7.22 -10.55 -16.72
N ALA A 65 -8.45 -10.96 -17.02
CA ALA A 65 -9.63 -10.11 -16.85
C ALA A 65 -9.81 -9.73 -15.37
N ALA A 66 -10.13 -8.49 -15.14
CA ALA A 66 -10.50 -7.93 -13.84
C ALA A 66 -11.92 -7.33 -13.92
N CYS A 67 -12.42 -6.73 -12.82
CA CYS A 67 -13.72 -6.06 -12.82
C CYS A 67 -13.70 -4.75 -13.60
N ASP A 68 -14.87 -4.18 -13.81
CA ASP A 68 -15.09 -2.82 -14.33
C ASP A 68 -14.42 -2.53 -15.69
N GLY A 69 -14.24 -3.58 -16.50
CA GLY A 69 -13.63 -3.43 -17.82
C GLY A 69 -12.11 -3.27 -17.82
N TYR A 70 -11.44 -3.71 -16.77
CA TYR A 70 -9.99 -3.73 -16.66
C TYR A 70 -9.42 -5.14 -16.87
N VAL A 71 -8.13 -5.18 -17.16
CA VAL A 71 -7.27 -6.36 -17.03
C VAL A 71 -6.21 -6.06 -15.97
N LYS A 72 -5.66 -7.12 -15.35
CA LYS A 72 -4.64 -7.00 -14.31
C LYS A 72 -3.52 -8.03 -14.47
N TYR A 73 -2.38 -7.72 -13.90
CA TYR A 73 -1.32 -8.66 -13.64
C TYR A 73 -0.61 -8.32 -12.33
N THR A 74 -0.31 -9.34 -11.53
CA THR A 74 0.37 -9.17 -10.24
C THR A 74 1.85 -9.52 -10.38
N VAL A 75 2.69 -8.52 -10.16
CA VAL A 75 4.16 -8.61 -10.19
C VAL A 75 4.66 -8.98 -8.79
N ASP A 76 5.54 -9.96 -8.69
CA ASP A 76 6.27 -10.25 -7.46
C ASP A 76 7.27 -9.11 -7.18
N ASN A 77 7.04 -8.37 -6.09
CA ASN A 77 7.77 -7.15 -5.75
C ASN A 77 7.84 -6.96 -4.21
N PRO A 78 8.53 -7.87 -3.50
CA PRO A 78 8.53 -7.88 -2.05
C PRO A 78 9.13 -6.63 -1.41
N ASP A 79 10.02 -5.95 -2.11
CA ASP A 79 10.67 -4.74 -1.63
C ASP A 79 9.92 -3.45 -2.05
N GLN A 80 8.75 -3.57 -2.70
CA GLN A 80 7.96 -2.45 -3.22
C GLN A 80 8.78 -1.48 -4.08
N ASN A 81 9.70 -2.02 -4.88
CA ASN A 81 10.51 -1.26 -5.81
C ASN A 81 9.67 -0.60 -6.92
N GLU A 82 10.24 0.35 -7.63
CA GLU A 82 9.58 0.94 -8.79
C GLU A 82 9.38 -0.12 -9.89
N VAL A 83 8.15 -0.26 -10.39
CA VAL A 83 7.82 -1.03 -11.59
C VAL A 83 7.73 -0.07 -12.76
N GLU A 84 8.52 -0.33 -13.79
CA GLU A 84 8.45 0.37 -15.07
C GLU A 84 7.83 -0.56 -16.11
N PHE A 85 6.83 -0.07 -16.85
CA PHE A 85 6.02 -0.93 -17.68
C PHE A 85 5.37 -0.22 -18.88
N VAL A 86 5.00 -1.03 -19.86
CA VAL A 86 4.23 -0.66 -21.04
C VAL A 86 3.25 -1.78 -21.36
N PHE A 87 2.27 -1.48 -22.20
CA PHE A 87 1.27 -2.47 -22.62
C PHE A 87 1.34 -2.71 -24.12
N ASN A 88 0.90 -3.88 -24.56
CA ASN A 88 0.75 -4.19 -25.97
C ASN A 88 -0.34 -5.25 -26.20
N ASN A 89 -0.68 -5.44 -27.49
CA ASN A 89 -1.69 -6.42 -27.91
C ASN A 89 -1.08 -7.74 -28.42
N GLY A 90 0.21 -7.97 -28.23
CA GLY A 90 0.93 -9.14 -28.75
C GLY A 90 1.15 -9.14 -30.28
N SER A 91 0.70 -8.09 -30.99
CA SER A 91 0.73 -8.00 -32.48
C SER A 91 1.33 -6.69 -32.97
N GLY A 92 2.18 -6.03 -32.15
CA GLY A 92 2.94 -4.87 -32.55
C GLY A 92 2.31 -3.51 -32.22
N GLN A 93 1.11 -3.46 -31.61
CA GLN A 93 0.56 -2.21 -31.08
C GLN A 93 0.96 -2.03 -29.63
N TRP A 94 1.50 -0.87 -29.30
CA TRP A 94 2.02 -0.54 -27.97
C TRP A 94 1.31 0.67 -27.37
N ASP A 95 1.26 0.68 -26.04
CA ASP A 95 0.97 1.84 -25.22
C ASP A 95 2.12 2.02 -24.23
N ASN A 96 2.96 2.99 -24.52
CA ASN A 96 4.17 3.32 -23.77
C ASN A 96 4.12 4.72 -23.16
N ASN A 97 2.92 5.23 -22.87
CA ASN A 97 2.75 6.54 -22.26
C ASN A 97 3.47 7.68 -23.04
N GLY A 98 3.32 7.70 -24.36
CA GLY A 98 3.99 8.71 -25.19
C GLY A 98 5.53 8.62 -25.18
N GLU A 99 6.06 7.40 -25.18
CA GLU A 99 7.50 7.06 -25.11
C GLU A 99 8.17 7.25 -23.74
N ALA A 100 7.41 7.70 -22.72
CA ALA A 100 7.94 7.90 -21.37
C ALA A 100 7.88 6.66 -20.48
N ASN A 101 7.18 5.59 -20.92
CA ASN A 101 6.77 4.44 -20.15
C ASN A 101 5.91 4.84 -18.91
N TYR A 102 5.24 3.87 -18.31
CA TYR A 102 4.60 4.05 -17.01
C TYR A 102 5.58 3.64 -15.91
N LYS A 103 5.61 4.37 -14.81
CA LYS A 103 6.50 4.09 -13.67
C LYS A 103 5.76 4.35 -12.37
N GLY A 104 5.85 3.44 -11.42
CA GLY A 104 5.22 3.62 -10.12
C GLY A 104 5.68 2.63 -9.08
N THR A 105 5.36 2.92 -7.83
CA THR A 105 5.59 2.09 -6.64
C THR A 105 4.28 1.85 -5.92
N GLY A 106 4.21 0.82 -5.10
CA GLY A 106 3.06 0.50 -4.26
C GLY A 106 2.33 -0.78 -4.65
N GLU A 107 1.30 -1.12 -3.89
CA GLU A 107 0.52 -2.36 -4.04
C GLU A 107 -0.29 -2.41 -5.34
N SER A 108 -0.70 -1.25 -5.82
CA SER A 108 -1.57 -1.11 -6.99
C SER A 108 -1.14 0.03 -7.87
N LEU A 109 -1.05 -0.23 -9.16
CA LEU A 109 -0.76 0.73 -10.20
C LEU A 109 -1.89 0.69 -11.23
N LEU A 110 -2.72 1.73 -11.23
CA LEU A 110 -3.88 1.84 -12.10
C LEU A 110 -3.64 2.84 -13.23
N VAL A 111 -3.71 2.38 -14.46
CA VAL A 111 -3.75 3.27 -15.63
C VAL A 111 -5.20 3.58 -15.97
N LYS A 112 -5.55 4.86 -16.00
CA LYS A 112 -6.89 5.37 -16.33
C LYS A 112 -6.76 6.57 -17.25
N ASN A 113 -7.50 6.58 -18.33
CA ASN A 113 -7.45 7.66 -19.34
C ASN A 113 -6.04 7.95 -19.87
N GLY A 114 -5.21 6.91 -20.02
CA GLY A 114 -3.83 7.04 -20.53
C GLY A 114 -2.81 7.58 -19.53
N ALA A 115 -3.15 7.67 -18.25
CA ALA A 115 -2.24 8.13 -17.20
C ALA A 115 -2.27 7.18 -15.99
N LEU A 116 -1.14 7.09 -15.29
CA LEU A 116 -1.09 6.42 -13.99
C LEU A 116 -1.82 7.28 -12.96
N THR A 117 -2.68 6.68 -12.15
CA THR A 117 -3.49 7.35 -11.14
C THR A 117 -3.31 6.69 -9.77
N VAL A 118 -3.56 7.46 -8.72
CA VAL A 118 -3.63 7.01 -7.33
C VAL A 118 -5.04 6.58 -6.90
N ASP A 119 -5.97 6.51 -7.84
CA ASP A 119 -7.33 6.04 -7.56
C ASP A 119 -7.31 4.60 -7.03
N ASN A 120 -8.34 4.23 -6.29
CA ASN A 120 -8.52 2.85 -5.86
C ASN A 120 -8.57 1.92 -7.08
N PRO A 121 -7.87 0.78 -7.01
CA PRO A 121 -7.90 -0.18 -8.10
C PRO A 121 -9.32 -0.72 -8.31
N PRO A 122 -9.68 -1.09 -9.55
CA PRO A 122 -10.94 -1.75 -9.83
C PRO A 122 -11.05 -3.05 -9.03
N CYS A 123 -12.26 -3.43 -8.67
CA CYS A 123 -12.57 -4.64 -7.90
C CYS A 123 -12.18 -4.62 -6.41
N VAL A 124 -11.68 -3.54 -5.89
CA VAL A 124 -11.45 -3.40 -4.45
C VAL A 124 -12.71 -2.86 -3.80
N THR A 125 -13.38 -3.71 -3.06
CA THR A 125 -14.41 -3.23 -2.14
C THR A 125 -13.72 -2.57 -0.96
N VAL A 126 -13.77 -1.24 -0.90
CA VAL A 126 -13.27 -0.52 0.27
C VAL A 126 -14.18 -0.82 1.46
N ILE A 127 -13.63 -1.48 2.46
CA ILE A 127 -14.31 -1.73 3.74
C ILE A 127 -13.79 -0.68 4.72
N PRO A 128 -14.60 0.32 5.06
CA PRO A 128 -14.16 1.39 5.94
C PRO A 128 -13.96 0.89 7.37
N VAL A 129 -13.07 1.56 8.09
CA VAL A 129 -12.97 1.39 9.54
C VAL A 129 -14.23 1.91 10.20
N SER A 130 -14.87 1.08 11.01
CA SER A 130 -16.06 1.45 11.78
C SER A 130 -15.71 1.88 13.21
N SER A 131 -14.64 1.33 13.79
CA SER A 131 -14.16 1.69 15.11
C SER A 131 -12.70 1.32 15.34
N VAL A 132 -12.07 2.05 16.26
CA VAL A 132 -10.75 1.72 16.81
C VAL A 132 -10.89 1.67 18.32
N SER A 133 -10.43 0.59 18.94
CA SER A 133 -10.38 0.43 20.39
C SER A 133 -8.95 0.26 20.87
N VAL A 134 -8.62 0.85 22.02
CA VAL A 134 -7.29 0.75 22.62
C VAL A 134 -7.41 -0.13 23.87
N SER A 135 -6.54 -1.14 23.97
CA SER A 135 -6.47 -2.00 25.14
C SER A 135 -5.84 -1.25 26.33
N GLY A 136 -6.28 -1.58 27.53
CA GLY A 136 -5.64 -1.10 28.75
C GLY A 136 -6.40 -0.02 29.51
N GLY A 137 -7.44 0.57 28.95
CA GLY A 137 -8.28 1.56 29.66
C GLY A 137 -7.49 2.73 30.25
N ASN A 138 -8.02 3.36 31.29
CA ASN A 138 -7.31 4.37 32.06
C ASN A 138 -6.34 3.70 33.05
N PHE A 139 -5.12 4.21 33.10
CA PHE A 139 -4.08 3.69 34.00
C PHE A 139 -3.17 4.82 34.48
N SER A 140 -2.47 4.56 35.58
CA SER A 140 -1.42 5.44 36.08
C SER A 140 -0.08 4.71 36.03
N LEU A 141 0.96 5.42 35.70
CA LEU A 141 2.34 4.92 35.72
C LEU A 141 3.18 5.78 36.67
N LYS A 142 4.15 5.14 37.31
CA LYS A 142 5.22 5.87 38.00
C LYS A 142 6.16 6.50 36.98
N GLU A 143 6.84 7.56 37.36
CA GLU A 143 7.88 8.19 36.53
C GLU A 143 8.92 7.14 36.08
N GLY A 144 9.29 7.18 34.81
CA GLY A 144 10.22 6.24 34.19
C GLY A 144 9.66 4.86 33.86
N ALA A 145 8.39 4.56 34.24
CA ALA A 145 7.77 3.31 33.86
C ALA A 145 7.16 3.38 32.45
N SER A 146 7.12 2.24 31.77
CA SER A 146 6.50 2.08 30.46
C SER A 146 5.36 1.06 30.49
N LYS A 147 4.41 1.21 29.58
CA LYS A 147 3.32 0.26 29.38
C LYS A 147 3.03 0.12 27.90
N ARG A 148 2.96 -1.12 27.45
CA ARG A 148 2.52 -1.42 26.09
C ARG A 148 1.02 -1.30 25.95
N LEU A 149 0.57 -0.64 24.91
CA LEU A 149 -0.82 -0.58 24.48
C LEU A 149 -0.97 -1.26 23.13
N SER A 150 -2.17 -1.73 22.84
CA SER A 150 -2.52 -2.25 21.52
C SER A 150 -3.82 -1.63 21.04
N ALA A 151 -3.92 -1.40 19.75
CA ALA A 151 -5.16 -0.96 19.12
C ALA A 151 -5.78 -2.14 18.36
N THR A 152 -7.09 -2.20 18.40
CA THR A 152 -7.88 -3.12 17.59
C THR A 152 -8.74 -2.30 16.64
N VAL A 153 -8.60 -2.55 15.36
CA VAL A 153 -9.39 -1.91 14.29
C VAL A 153 -10.52 -2.85 13.89
N ALA A 154 -11.73 -2.33 13.83
CA ALA A 154 -12.90 -3.07 13.38
C ALA A 154 -13.51 -2.41 12.12
N PRO A 155 -14.05 -3.21 11.19
CA PRO A 155 -14.02 -4.67 11.18
C PRO A 155 -12.59 -5.21 10.90
N SER A 156 -12.33 -6.46 11.23
CA SER A 156 -10.99 -7.08 11.06
C SER A 156 -10.55 -7.18 9.60
N ASN A 157 -11.47 -7.05 8.66
CA ASN A 157 -11.24 -7.00 7.21
C ASN A 157 -11.33 -5.58 6.64
N ALA A 158 -11.22 -4.53 7.45
CA ALA A 158 -11.13 -3.17 6.94
C ALA A 158 -9.94 -3.02 5.98
N THR A 159 -10.15 -2.30 4.89
CA THR A 159 -9.16 -2.18 3.79
C THR A 159 -7.89 -1.47 4.25
N ASP A 160 -8.01 -0.43 5.07
CA ASP A 160 -6.89 0.21 5.74
C ASP A 160 -7.05 0.01 7.25
N ARG A 161 -6.07 -0.65 7.86
CA ARG A 161 -6.01 -0.92 9.31
C ARG A 161 -4.84 -0.24 9.98
N SER A 162 -4.20 0.68 9.28
CA SER A 162 -3.08 1.45 9.83
C SER A 162 -3.54 2.26 11.06
N VAL A 163 -2.68 2.33 12.06
CA VAL A 163 -2.94 3.06 13.30
C VAL A 163 -1.74 3.98 13.57
N SER A 164 -2.03 5.24 13.79
CA SER A 164 -1.05 6.20 14.27
C SER A 164 -1.28 6.54 15.73
N TRP A 165 -0.20 6.70 16.48
CA TRP A 165 -0.23 7.03 17.90
C TRP A 165 0.30 8.44 18.13
N LYS A 166 -0.35 9.17 19.01
CA LYS A 166 0.08 10.52 19.39
C LYS A 166 -0.17 10.75 20.86
N SER A 167 0.82 11.32 21.56
CA SER A 167 0.64 11.86 22.89
C SER A 167 -0.03 13.23 22.82
N SER A 168 -1.04 13.47 23.64
CA SER A 168 -1.66 14.79 23.81
C SER A 168 -0.79 15.77 24.60
N ASN A 169 0.18 15.25 25.36
CA ASN A 169 1.15 16.05 26.13
C ASN A 169 2.47 15.30 26.22
N THR A 170 3.39 15.65 25.35
CA THR A 170 4.72 15.02 25.25
C THR A 170 5.63 15.35 26.43
N SER A 171 5.31 16.39 27.22
CA SER A 171 6.03 16.70 28.46
C SER A 171 5.67 15.75 29.60
N VAL A 172 4.56 15.00 29.49
CA VAL A 172 4.11 14.04 30.49
C VAL A 172 4.36 12.61 30.04
N ALA A 173 4.11 12.31 28.76
CA ALA A 173 4.27 10.98 28.21
C ALA A 173 4.62 11.06 26.73
N THR A 174 5.50 10.18 26.28
CA THR A 174 5.82 9.98 24.86
C THR A 174 5.27 8.67 24.35
N VAL A 175 5.09 8.55 23.06
CA VAL A 175 4.75 7.32 22.34
C VAL A 175 5.80 7.09 21.25
N ASP A 176 6.25 5.85 21.11
CA ASP A 176 7.20 5.38 20.10
C ASP A 176 6.45 4.61 19.01
#